data_efd911af875e0b1624c6c07f17d5c749
#
_entry.id   efd911af875e0b1624c6c07f17d5c749
#
_cell.length_a   1.000
_cell.length_b   1.000
_cell.length_c   1.000
_cell.angle_alpha   90.00
_cell.angle_beta   90.00
_cell.angle_gamma   90.00
#
_symmetry.space_group_name_H-M   'P 1'
#
loop_
_entity.id
_entity.type
_entity.pdbx_description
1 polymer ?
#
loop_
_entity_poly.entity_id
_entity_poly.type
_entity_poly.pdbx_seq_one_letter_code
_entity_poly.pdbx_strand_id
1 'polypeptide(L)'
;MSFETTRAELAAQLSTVEGVTGYAKRPSVLMPGDAYPLLGSANRGPGLAFEATWRVIVILSPDEGIALEKAETLLDALAEAIDPVAYVDAVTPFAVPTQGGELFALEITARSE
;
A
#
# COMPACT_ATOMS: atom_id res chain seq x y z
N MET A 1 -9.83 7.92 15.77
CA MET A 1 -9.37 6.61 15.24
C MET A 1 -7.86 6.52 15.38
N SER A 2 -7.35 5.38 15.81
CA SER A 2 -5.91 5.22 15.96
C SER A 2 -5.25 4.80 14.62
N PHE A 3 -4.01 5.18 14.42
CA PHE A 3 -3.25 4.78 13.24
C PHE A 3 -3.04 3.27 13.20
N GLU A 4 -2.93 2.63 14.36
CA GLU A 4 -2.84 1.18 14.46
C GLU A 4 -4.09 0.49 13.92
N THR A 5 -5.27 0.98 14.26
CA THR A 5 -6.53 0.47 13.75
C THR A 5 -6.64 0.65 12.24
N THR A 6 -6.30 1.83 11.73
CA THR A 6 -6.33 2.11 10.29
C THR A 6 -5.35 1.21 9.54
N ARG A 7 -4.16 1.00 10.10
CA ARG A 7 -3.15 0.12 9.51
C ARG A 7 -3.67 -1.32 9.40
N ALA A 8 -4.32 -1.82 10.46
CA ALA A 8 -4.90 -3.16 10.46
C ALA A 8 -6.03 -3.29 9.43
N GLU A 9 -6.87 -2.27 9.32
CA GLU A 9 -7.95 -2.26 8.33
C GLU A 9 -7.41 -2.22 6.90
N LEU A 10 -6.36 -1.45 6.64
CA LEU A 10 -5.71 -1.43 5.33
C LEU A 10 -5.15 -2.80 4.98
N ALA A 11 -4.48 -3.45 5.94
CA ALA A 11 -3.94 -4.80 5.72
C ALA A 11 -5.05 -5.80 5.39
N ALA A 12 -6.17 -5.75 6.11
CA ALA A 12 -7.30 -6.64 5.88
C ALA A 12 -7.91 -6.42 4.49
N GLN A 13 -8.08 -5.16 4.09
CA GLN A 13 -8.64 -4.85 2.78
C GLN A 13 -7.71 -5.25 1.64
N LEU A 14 -6.40 -5.05 1.79
CA LEU A 14 -5.44 -5.48 0.79
C LEU A 14 -5.48 -7.00 0.58
N SER A 15 -5.70 -7.77 1.64
CA SER A 15 -5.79 -9.22 1.56
C SER A 15 -7.04 -9.71 0.83
N THR A 16 -8.02 -8.85 0.56
CA THR A 16 -9.19 -9.22 -0.25
C THR A 16 -8.89 -9.25 -1.74
N VAL A 17 -7.78 -8.66 -2.17
CA VAL A 17 -7.37 -8.65 -3.57
C VAL A 17 -6.67 -9.96 -3.90
N GLU A 18 -7.12 -10.65 -4.95
CA GLU A 18 -6.53 -11.91 -5.37
C GLU A 18 -5.05 -11.73 -5.71
N GLY A 19 -4.20 -12.58 -5.17
CA GLY A 19 -2.76 -12.53 -5.37
C GLY A 19 -2.03 -11.55 -4.46
N VAL A 20 -2.73 -10.86 -3.57
CA VAL A 20 -2.16 -9.88 -2.65
C VAL A 20 -2.35 -10.36 -1.21
N THR A 21 -1.27 -10.28 -0.43
CA THR A 21 -1.30 -10.56 1.01
C THR A 21 -0.97 -9.25 1.74
N GLY A 22 -1.93 -8.75 2.52
CA GLY A 22 -1.77 -7.52 3.28
C GLY A 22 -1.15 -7.78 4.65
N TYR A 23 -0.20 -6.94 5.01
CA TYR A 23 0.44 -6.94 6.33
C TYR A 23 0.29 -5.58 6.96
N ALA A 24 0.06 -5.54 8.26
CA ALA A 24 -0.05 -4.27 8.99
C ALA A 24 1.29 -3.54 9.07
N LYS A 25 2.39 -4.28 9.01
CA LYS A 25 3.75 -3.75 9.04
C LYS A 25 4.58 -4.46 7.98
N ARG A 26 5.66 -3.80 7.54
CA ARG A 26 6.57 -4.38 6.55
C ARG A 26 7.10 -5.73 7.01
N PRO A 27 6.90 -6.81 6.23
CA PRO A 27 7.51 -8.11 6.56
C PRO A 27 9.03 -8.05 6.45
N SER A 28 9.71 -8.89 7.21
CA SER A 28 11.19 -8.94 7.19
C SER A 28 11.74 -9.44 5.86
N VAL A 29 10.99 -10.29 5.17
CA VAL A 29 11.33 -10.76 3.82
C VAL A 29 10.17 -10.42 2.91
N LEU A 30 10.45 -9.69 1.83
CA LEU A 30 9.42 -9.27 0.87
C LEU A 30 9.31 -10.27 -0.27
N MET A 31 8.08 -10.66 -0.58
CA MET A 31 7.76 -11.58 -1.67
C MET A 31 6.79 -10.90 -2.63
N PRO A 32 6.78 -11.27 -3.93
CA PRO A 32 5.76 -10.77 -4.84
C PRO A 32 4.35 -10.99 -4.32
N GLY A 33 3.53 -9.95 -4.34
CA GLY A 33 2.17 -9.98 -3.81
C GLY A 33 2.05 -9.45 -2.38
N ASP A 34 3.16 -9.25 -1.67
CA ASP A 34 3.12 -8.66 -0.33
C ASP A 34 2.76 -7.18 -0.41
N ALA A 35 1.93 -6.72 0.51
CA ALA A 35 1.52 -5.33 0.59
C ALA A 35 1.48 -4.87 2.04
N TYR A 36 1.88 -3.63 2.29
CA TYR A 36 1.90 -3.09 3.64
C TYR A 36 1.77 -1.56 3.61
N PRO A 37 1.08 -0.97 4.62
CA PRO A 37 0.98 0.48 4.74
C PRO A 37 2.14 1.06 5.52
N LEU A 38 2.58 2.25 5.10
CA LEU A 38 3.54 3.07 5.83
C LEU A 38 2.87 4.42 6.10
N LEU A 39 3.03 4.94 7.31
CA LEU A 39 2.57 6.28 7.60
C LEU A 39 3.51 7.29 6.93
N GLY A 40 3.02 7.99 5.91
CA GLY A 40 3.80 9.01 5.21
C GLY A 40 3.87 10.31 6.00
N SER A 41 2.72 10.78 6.48
CA SER A 41 2.64 11.96 7.32
C SER A 41 1.33 12.00 8.07
N ALA A 42 1.30 12.79 9.14
CA ALA A 42 0.08 13.08 9.87
C ALA A 42 0.01 14.58 10.05
N ASN A 43 -1.02 15.20 9.51
CA ASN A 43 -1.21 16.63 9.57
C ASN A 43 -2.48 16.97 10.33
N ARG A 44 -2.46 18.10 11.03
CA ARG A 44 -3.64 18.53 11.77
C ARG A 44 -4.68 19.03 10.78
N GLY A 45 -5.84 18.38 10.78
CA GLY A 45 -6.97 18.78 9.97
C GLY A 45 -7.86 19.79 10.70
N PRO A 46 -9.04 20.08 10.16
CA PRO A 46 -10.01 20.93 10.84
C PRO A 46 -10.34 20.40 12.22
N GLY A 47 -10.39 21.27 13.20
CA GLY A 47 -10.52 20.88 14.59
C GLY A 47 -9.18 20.45 15.16
N LEU A 48 -9.15 19.42 15.99
CA LEU A 48 -7.92 18.93 16.64
C LEU A 48 -7.48 17.56 16.15
N ALA A 49 -8.23 16.96 15.22
CA ALA A 49 -7.91 15.63 14.69
C ALA A 49 -6.76 15.69 13.67
N PHE A 50 -6.00 14.62 13.59
CA PHE A 50 -4.98 14.46 12.57
C PHE A 50 -5.55 13.77 11.34
N GLU A 51 -5.13 14.24 10.16
CA GLU A 51 -5.35 13.56 8.90
C GLU A 51 -4.06 12.81 8.55
N ALA A 52 -4.18 11.53 8.29
CA ALA A 52 -3.02 10.71 7.95
C ALA A 52 -2.90 10.54 6.43
N THR A 53 -1.68 10.66 5.92
CA THR A 53 -1.34 10.28 4.56
C THR A 53 -0.56 8.98 4.63
N TRP A 54 -1.09 7.94 3.97
CA TRP A 54 -0.52 6.61 3.97
C TRP A 54 0.19 6.34 2.65
N ARG A 55 1.28 5.60 2.73
CA ARG A 55 1.97 5.04 1.57
C ARG A 55 1.77 3.54 1.63
N VAL A 56 0.96 3.01 0.75
CA VAL A 56 0.73 1.56 0.67
C VAL A 56 1.66 1.01 -0.41
N ILE A 57 2.56 0.14 -0.01
CA ILE A 57 3.53 -0.48 -0.90
C ILE A 57 3.03 -1.85 -1.29
N VAL A 58 2.93 -2.13 -2.58
CA VAL A 58 2.51 -3.44 -3.10
C VAL A 58 3.64 -3.99 -3.96
N ILE A 59 4.25 -5.08 -3.51
CA ILE A 59 5.37 -5.72 -4.21
C ILE A 59 4.83 -6.48 -5.42
N LEU A 60 5.39 -6.20 -6.58
CA LEU A 60 4.93 -6.80 -7.84
C LEU A 60 5.84 -7.92 -8.32
N SER A 61 7.10 -7.61 -8.64
CA SER A 61 8.03 -8.59 -9.21
C SER A 61 9.45 -8.03 -9.22
N PRO A 62 10.48 -8.89 -9.19
CA PRO A 62 11.84 -8.45 -9.49
C PRO A 62 12.05 -8.16 -10.98
N ASP A 63 11.16 -8.61 -11.86
CA ASP A 63 11.22 -8.37 -13.30
C ASP A 63 10.32 -7.19 -13.66
N GLU A 64 10.89 -6.16 -14.32
CA GLU A 64 10.18 -4.93 -14.65
C GLU A 64 8.97 -5.17 -15.57
N GLY A 65 9.11 -6.00 -16.59
CA GLY A 65 8.01 -6.27 -17.51
C GLY A 65 6.83 -6.98 -16.85
N ILE A 66 7.14 -7.97 -16.01
CA ILE A 66 6.11 -8.69 -15.24
C ILE A 66 5.47 -7.74 -14.23
N ALA A 67 6.25 -6.87 -13.59
CA ALA A 67 5.74 -5.90 -12.64
C ALA A 67 4.76 -4.93 -13.31
N LEU A 68 5.08 -4.46 -14.52
CA LEU A 68 4.19 -3.57 -15.26
C LEU A 68 2.86 -4.23 -15.58
N GLU A 69 2.87 -5.48 -16.03
CA GLU A 69 1.65 -6.23 -16.32
C GLU A 69 0.80 -6.43 -15.07
N LYS A 70 1.43 -6.77 -13.94
CA LYS A 70 0.73 -6.92 -12.66
C LYS A 70 0.13 -5.60 -12.20
N ALA A 71 0.86 -4.50 -12.34
CA ALA A 71 0.38 -3.17 -11.97
C ALA A 71 -0.90 -2.82 -12.72
N GLU A 72 -0.90 -3.03 -14.04
CA GLU A 72 -2.06 -2.75 -14.87
C GLU A 72 -3.27 -3.62 -14.48
N THR A 73 -3.02 -4.88 -14.12
CA THR A 73 -4.08 -5.81 -13.73
C THR A 73 -4.64 -5.49 -12.35
N LEU A 74 -3.80 -5.10 -11.40
CA LEU A 74 -4.18 -4.95 -9.99
C LEU A 74 -4.67 -3.55 -9.61
N LEU A 75 -4.39 -2.54 -10.44
CA LEU A 75 -4.62 -1.15 -10.08
C LEU A 75 -6.05 -0.88 -9.58
N ASP A 76 -7.05 -1.25 -10.36
CA ASP A 76 -8.45 -0.99 -10.03
C ASP A 76 -8.89 -1.75 -8.78
N ALA A 77 -8.49 -3.02 -8.67
CA ALA A 77 -8.85 -3.85 -7.52
C ALA A 77 -8.23 -3.33 -6.23
N LEU A 78 -6.98 -2.85 -6.29
CA LEU A 78 -6.31 -2.26 -5.13
C LEU A 78 -6.98 -0.97 -4.70
N ALA A 79 -7.33 -0.09 -5.65
CA ALA A 79 -8.00 1.15 -5.34
C ALA A 79 -9.37 0.89 -4.70
N GLU A 80 -10.15 -0.04 -5.24
CA GLU A 80 -11.44 -0.42 -4.67
C GLU A 80 -11.32 -1.00 -3.27
N ALA A 81 -10.29 -1.83 -3.04
CA ALA A 81 -10.07 -2.45 -1.74
C ALA A 81 -9.71 -1.41 -0.67
N ILE A 82 -8.91 -0.41 -1.02
CA ILE A 82 -8.46 0.63 -0.08
C ILE A 82 -9.56 1.67 0.21
N ASP A 83 -10.42 1.94 -0.78
CA ASP A 83 -11.41 3.03 -0.73
C ASP A 83 -12.27 3.06 0.55
N PRO A 84 -12.78 1.94 1.08
CA PRO A 84 -13.56 1.98 2.33
C PRO A 84 -12.79 2.50 3.55
N VAL A 85 -11.45 2.44 3.53
CA VAL A 85 -10.61 2.84 4.67
C VAL A 85 -9.95 4.20 4.44
N ALA A 86 -9.50 4.46 3.22
CA ALA A 86 -8.73 5.66 2.90
C ALA A 86 -8.97 6.09 1.45
N TYR A 87 -8.97 7.39 1.23
CA TYR A 87 -9.14 7.94 -0.12
C TYR A 87 -7.83 7.84 -0.90
N VAL A 88 -7.85 7.15 -2.03
CA VAL A 88 -6.68 6.98 -2.88
C VAL A 88 -6.45 8.24 -3.73
N ASP A 89 -5.31 8.88 -3.53
CA ASP A 89 -4.93 10.10 -4.27
C ASP A 89 -4.13 9.80 -5.52
N ALA A 90 -3.20 8.86 -5.43
CA ALA A 90 -2.28 8.58 -6.53
C ALA A 90 -1.69 7.19 -6.41
N VAL A 91 -1.28 6.65 -7.55
CA VAL A 91 -0.55 5.38 -7.62
C VAL A 91 0.69 5.63 -8.48
N THR A 92 1.86 5.30 -7.93
CA THR A 92 3.15 5.59 -8.57
C THR A 92 4.00 4.32 -8.61
N PRO A 93 4.68 4.04 -9.71
CA PRO A 93 5.69 2.97 -9.72
C PRO A 93 6.79 3.25 -8.71
N PHE A 94 7.29 2.22 -8.07
CA PHE A 94 8.27 2.35 -7.01
C PHE A 94 9.22 1.15 -7.03
N ALA A 95 10.45 1.35 -6.62
CA ALA A 95 11.43 0.26 -6.51
C ALA A 95 11.88 0.16 -5.06
N VAL A 96 11.82 -1.06 -4.51
CA VAL A 96 12.22 -1.33 -3.13
C VAL A 96 13.57 -2.04 -3.16
N PRO A 97 14.64 -1.42 -2.63
CA PRO A 97 15.93 -2.09 -2.55
C PRO A 97 15.90 -3.20 -1.50
N THR A 98 16.49 -4.34 -1.84
CA THR A 98 16.65 -5.47 -0.93
C THR A 98 18.07 -6.01 -1.04
N GLN A 99 18.44 -6.95 -0.17
CA GLN A 99 19.75 -7.58 -0.24
C GLN A 99 19.95 -8.38 -1.54
N GLY A 100 18.87 -8.88 -2.12
CA GLY A 100 18.90 -9.64 -3.37
C GLY A 100 18.73 -8.78 -4.63
N GLY A 101 18.72 -7.45 -4.50
CA GLY A 101 18.48 -6.51 -5.60
C GLY A 101 17.20 -5.72 -5.38
N GLU A 102 16.69 -5.12 -6.45
CA GLU A 102 15.47 -4.31 -6.38
C GLU A 102 14.24 -5.14 -6.69
N LEU A 103 13.14 -4.84 -5.98
CA LEU A 103 11.81 -5.35 -6.29
C LEU A 103 10.96 -4.18 -6.81
N PHE A 104 10.32 -4.38 -7.96
CA PHE A 104 9.41 -3.39 -8.49
C PHE A 104 8.07 -3.47 -7.77
N ALA A 105 7.51 -2.32 -7.44
CA ALA A 105 6.33 -2.20 -6.61
C ALA A 105 5.46 -1.05 -7.08
N LEU A 106 4.26 -0.96 -6.51
CA LEU A 106 3.41 0.22 -6.58
C LEU A 106 3.43 0.92 -5.23
N GLU A 107 3.48 2.24 -5.25
CA GLU A 107 3.25 3.07 -4.08
C GLU A 107 1.89 3.74 -4.25
N ILE A 108 0.95 3.42 -3.38
CA ILE A 108 -0.38 4.02 -3.38
C ILE A 108 -0.43 5.06 -2.27
N THR A 109 -0.67 6.30 -2.64
CA THR A 109 -0.82 7.39 -1.67
C THR A 109 -2.30 7.54 -1.35
N ALA A 110 -2.66 7.44 -0.07
CA ALA A 110 -4.04 7.50 0.37
C ALA A 110 -4.16 8.31 1.67
N ARG A 111 -5.30 8.98 1.84
CA ARG A 111 -5.57 9.82 3.00
C ARG A 111 -6.70 9.22 3.85
N SER A 112 -6.51 9.26 5.16
CA SER A 112 -7.56 8.88 6.12
C SER A 112 -7.62 9.88 7.27
N GLU A 113 -8.74 9.90 7.94
CA GLU A 113 -8.92 10.72 9.15
C GLU A 113 -8.59 9.93 10.41
#